data_09e6ef25f2ae1e041a5cd01cabae4bd5
#
_entry.id   09e6ef25f2ae1e041a5cd01cabae4bd5
#
_cell.length_a   1.000
_cell.length_b   1.000
_cell.length_c   1.000
_cell.angle_alpha   90.00
_cell.angle_beta   90.00
_cell.angle_gamma   90.00
#
_symmetry.space_group_name_H-M   'P 1'
#
loop_
_entity.id
_entity.type
_entity.pdbx_description
1 polymer ?
#
loop_
_entity_poly.entity_id
_entity_poly.type
_entity_poly.pdbx_seq_one_letter_code
_entity_poly.pdbx_strand_id
1 'polypeptide(L)'
;MLEDKNQSRTSLAELGEFGLINHITKHFKVSHKTTVKAVGDDAAVLERSENQTLITTDLLIEGVHFDLSYMPLKHLGYKAVVVNLSDVFAMNGVAEQITVSIAVSNRFPLEAIEELYAGIQLACETYTVDLIGGDTTSSTKGILISVTAVGKAPKEEIVYRNGAKETDLIVVSGDLGAAYLGLQVLEREKQVFKVNPKNQPDLDNYTYLIERQLKPEARKDIPVLLKEMDVHPTSMIDISDGLSSEIMHICSQSEVGCKIYEDKIPLDPQVISACEEFDIDSTMVALSGGEDYELLFTVPIADFEKVKGNPHLSIIGHITNQSAGLNLVTRAGQELELKAQGWNALENKQ
;
A
#
# COMPACT_ATOMS: atom_id res chain seq x y z
N MET A 1 -19.84 -25.92 -22.79
CA MET A 1 -20.02 -24.51 -22.34
C MET A 1 -21.13 -23.91 -23.21
N LEU A 2 -22.30 -23.67 -22.61
CA LEU A 2 -23.42 -23.03 -23.29
C LEU A 2 -23.13 -21.52 -23.35
N GLU A 3 -22.78 -21.02 -24.51
CA GLU A 3 -22.69 -19.59 -24.78
C GLU A 3 -24.11 -19.01 -24.90
N ASP A 4 -24.58 -18.35 -23.85
CA ASP A 4 -25.79 -17.55 -23.92
C ASP A 4 -25.42 -16.20 -24.56
N LYS A 5 -25.70 -16.06 -25.86
CA LYS A 5 -25.28 -14.93 -26.71
C LYS A 5 -26.02 -13.61 -26.43
N ASN A 6 -26.91 -13.54 -25.43
CA ASN A 6 -27.80 -12.41 -25.19
C ASN A 6 -27.64 -11.72 -23.82
N GLN A 7 -26.66 -12.07 -23.01
CA GLN A 7 -26.38 -11.29 -21.80
C GLN A 7 -25.27 -10.28 -22.09
N SER A 8 -25.55 -8.99 -21.87
CA SER A 8 -24.54 -7.94 -21.85
C SER A 8 -23.53 -8.26 -20.73
N ARG A 9 -22.29 -8.57 -21.10
CA ARG A 9 -21.22 -8.86 -20.14
C ARG A 9 -20.65 -7.52 -19.64
N THR A 10 -20.72 -7.28 -18.35
CA THR A 10 -20.06 -6.15 -17.73
C THR A 10 -18.56 -6.41 -17.66
N SER A 11 -17.77 -5.49 -18.17
CA SER A 11 -16.30 -5.57 -18.08
C SER A 11 -15.84 -5.38 -16.62
N LEU A 12 -14.88 -6.17 -16.18
CA LEU A 12 -14.29 -5.98 -14.84
C LEU A 12 -13.59 -4.62 -14.72
N ALA A 13 -13.06 -4.11 -15.83
CA ALA A 13 -12.44 -2.77 -15.89
C ALA A 13 -13.44 -1.62 -15.62
N GLU A 14 -14.75 -1.81 -15.91
CA GLU A 14 -15.77 -0.82 -15.58
C GLU A 14 -16.03 -0.70 -14.07
N LEU A 15 -15.78 -1.78 -13.32
CA LEU A 15 -15.96 -1.81 -11.87
C LEU A 15 -14.71 -1.36 -11.12
N GLY A 16 -13.53 -1.58 -11.70
CA GLY A 16 -12.27 -1.49 -10.98
C GLY A 16 -12.16 -2.55 -9.88
N GLU A 17 -11.03 -2.60 -9.19
CA GLU A 17 -10.75 -3.60 -8.14
C GLU A 17 -11.74 -3.48 -6.97
N PHE A 18 -11.81 -2.33 -6.33
CA PHE A 18 -12.69 -2.10 -5.17
C PHE A 18 -14.17 -2.22 -5.54
N GLY A 19 -14.57 -1.77 -6.73
CA GLY A 19 -15.92 -1.96 -7.23
C GLY A 19 -16.27 -3.44 -7.41
N LEU A 20 -15.33 -4.25 -7.90
CA LEU A 20 -15.49 -5.70 -8.00
C LEU A 20 -15.58 -6.34 -6.60
N ILE A 21 -14.66 -6.04 -5.69
CA ILE A 21 -14.67 -6.56 -4.31
C ILE A 21 -16.01 -6.27 -3.66
N ASN A 22 -16.48 -5.03 -3.68
CA ASN A 22 -17.76 -4.64 -3.13
C ASN A 22 -18.92 -5.39 -3.78
N HIS A 23 -18.89 -5.57 -5.11
CA HIS A 23 -19.95 -6.27 -5.85
C HIS A 23 -20.07 -7.74 -5.47
N ILE A 24 -18.95 -8.47 -5.40
CA ILE A 24 -18.96 -9.91 -5.11
C ILE A 24 -19.17 -10.21 -3.62
N THR A 25 -18.76 -9.31 -2.71
CA THR A 25 -18.85 -9.54 -1.27
C THR A 25 -20.15 -9.05 -0.63
N LYS A 26 -20.92 -8.18 -1.29
CA LYS A 26 -22.16 -7.58 -0.75
C LYS A 26 -23.23 -8.56 -0.25
N HIS A 27 -23.20 -9.80 -0.71
CA HIS A 27 -24.16 -10.83 -0.32
C HIS A 27 -23.65 -11.72 0.82
N PHE A 28 -22.38 -11.61 1.17
CA PHE A 28 -21.81 -12.36 2.29
C PHE A 28 -22.22 -11.72 3.61
N LYS A 29 -22.88 -12.50 4.47
CA LYS A 29 -23.32 -12.05 5.79
C LYS A 29 -22.37 -12.58 6.85
N VAL A 30 -21.97 -11.72 7.76
CA VAL A 30 -21.25 -12.12 8.96
C VAL A 30 -22.19 -12.90 9.85
N SER A 31 -21.86 -14.17 10.13
CA SER A 31 -22.68 -15.09 10.94
C SER A 31 -22.10 -15.28 12.35
N HIS A 32 -20.81 -15.06 12.53
CA HIS A 32 -20.14 -15.25 13.82
C HIS A 32 -19.98 -13.94 14.57
N LYS A 33 -20.38 -13.93 15.85
CA LYS A 33 -20.24 -12.74 16.72
C LYS A 33 -18.78 -12.32 16.93
N THR A 34 -17.85 -13.24 16.77
CA THR A 34 -16.40 -12.98 16.87
C THR A 34 -15.82 -12.23 15.65
N THR A 35 -16.57 -12.10 14.56
CA THR A 35 -16.17 -11.27 13.43
C THR A 35 -16.63 -9.84 13.67
N VAL A 36 -15.72 -8.97 14.09
CA VAL A 36 -15.99 -7.55 14.39
C VAL A 36 -16.02 -6.72 13.11
N LYS A 37 -15.02 -6.89 12.25
CA LYS A 37 -14.92 -6.29 10.91
C LYS A 37 -14.55 -7.40 9.93
N ALA A 38 -15.32 -7.49 8.86
CA ALA A 38 -15.02 -8.36 7.72
C ALA A 38 -14.39 -7.54 6.59
N VAL A 39 -14.77 -7.79 5.33
CA VAL A 39 -14.27 -7.05 4.15
C VAL A 39 -14.56 -5.55 4.27
N GLY A 40 -13.60 -4.70 3.83
CA GLY A 40 -13.78 -3.25 3.70
C GLY A 40 -12.89 -2.40 4.62
N ASP A 41 -11.81 -2.98 5.13
CA ASP A 41 -10.72 -2.29 5.83
C ASP A 41 -9.39 -2.96 5.47
N ASP A 42 -8.23 -2.43 5.93
CA ASP A 42 -6.90 -2.97 5.66
C ASP A 42 -6.76 -4.41 6.16
N ALA A 43 -7.35 -4.73 7.29
CA ALA A 43 -7.40 -6.09 7.83
C ALA A 43 -8.79 -6.48 8.36
N ALA A 44 -9.11 -7.76 8.33
CA ALA A 44 -10.26 -8.28 9.07
C ALA A 44 -9.98 -8.25 10.57
N VAL A 45 -11.02 -7.97 11.38
CA VAL A 45 -10.93 -7.90 12.84
C VAL A 45 -11.76 -9.01 13.48
N LEU A 46 -11.10 -9.85 14.26
CA LEU A 46 -11.73 -10.92 15.02
C LEU A 46 -11.60 -10.69 16.52
N GLU A 47 -12.71 -10.79 17.26
CA GLU A 47 -12.73 -10.63 18.70
C GLU A 47 -12.11 -11.84 19.39
N ARG A 48 -11.14 -11.58 20.28
CA ARG A 48 -10.55 -12.57 21.17
C ARG A 48 -10.26 -11.92 22.52
N SER A 49 -10.78 -12.48 23.59
CA SER A 49 -10.52 -12.07 24.99
C SER A 49 -10.09 -10.60 25.21
N GLU A 50 -8.82 -10.33 25.53
CA GLU A 50 -8.28 -8.99 25.83
C GLU A 50 -7.80 -8.24 24.58
N ASN A 51 -7.39 -8.94 23.51
CA ASN A 51 -6.96 -8.36 22.24
C ASN A 51 -7.85 -8.88 21.10
N GLN A 52 -8.00 -8.06 20.07
CA GLN A 52 -8.58 -8.50 18.81
C GLN A 52 -7.48 -8.99 17.88
N THR A 53 -7.81 -9.99 17.06
CA THR A 53 -6.91 -10.50 16.02
C THR A 53 -7.17 -9.75 14.73
N LEU A 54 -6.11 -9.26 14.12
CA LEU A 54 -6.08 -8.66 12.78
C LEU A 54 -5.57 -9.71 11.80
N ILE A 55 -6.21 -9.84 10.64
CA ILE A 55 -5.80 -10.79 9.60
C ILE A 55 -5.93 -10.11 8.25
N THR A 56 -4.84 -10.11 7.49
CA THR A 56 -4.81 -9.64 6.11
C THR A 56 -4.10 -10.62 5.20
N THR A 57 -4.28 -10.50 3.88
CA THR A 57 -3.61 -11.33 2.88
C THR A 57 -3.47 -10.62 1.55
N ASP A 58 -2.27 -10.67 0.98
CA ASP A 58 -1.95 -10.19 -0.37
C ASP A 58 -1.46 -11.30 -1.27
N LEU A 59 -1.53 -11.02 -2.57
CA LEU A 59 -1.14 -11.91 -3.63
C LEU A 59 -0.23 -11.20 -4.62
N LEU A 60 1.03 -11.64 -4.74
CA LEU A 60 1.97 -11.13 -5.73
C LEU A 60 2.12 -12.11 -6.89
N ILE A 61 2.02 -11.59 -8.12
CA ILE A 61 2.04 -12.39 -9.35
C ILE A 61 3.13 -11.85 -10.28
N GLU A 62 4.00 -12.74 -10.79
CA GLU A 62 5.01 -12.39 -11.79
C GLU A 62 4.36 -11.80 -13.04
N GLY A 63 4.90 -10.67 -13.50
CA GLY A 63 4.39 -9.92 -14.65
C GLY A 63 3.22 -8.98 -14.36
N VAL A 64 2.73 -8.97 -13.11
CA VAL A 64 1.71 -8.03 -12.60
C VAL A 64 2.32 -7.13 -11.53
N HIS A 65 2.77 -7.71 -10.41
CA HIS A 65 3.30 -6.98 -9.26
C HIS A 65 4.83 -6.89 -9.24
N PHE A 66 5.51 -7.74 -9.99
CA PHE A 66 6.98 -7.74 -10.10
C PHE A 66 7.44 -8.35 -11.42
N ASP A 67 8.67 -8.00 -11.83
CA ASP A 67 9.34 -8.55 -12.99
C ASP A 67 10.73 -9.08 -12.59
N LEU A 68 10.95 -10.37 -12.78
CA LEU A 68 12.20 -11.03 -12.41
C LEU A 68 13.41 -10.61 -13.27
N SER A 69 13.20 -9.79 -14.31
CA SER A 69 14.34 -9.23 -15.08
C SER A 69 15.13 -8.19 -14.28
N TYR A 70 14.52 -7.58 -13.24
CA TYR A 70 15.17 -6.61 -12.36
C TYR A 70 14.85 -6.79 -10.86
N MET A 71 13.89 -7.66 -10.49
CA MET A 71 13.53 -7.94 -9.10
C MET A 71 14.37 -9.13 -8.57
N PRO A 72 15.35 -8.90 -7.67
CA PRO A 72 16.06 -10.00 -7.03
C PRO A 72 15.10 -10.81 -6.14
N LEU A 73 15.23 -12.15 -6.18
CA LEU A 73 14.33 -13.04 -5.43
C LEU A 73 14.35 -12.77 -3.91
N LYS A 74 15.50 -12.40 -3.37
CA LYS A 74 15.63 -12.03 -1.96
C LYS A 74 14.80 -10.77 -1.63
N HIS A 75 14.83 -9.74 -2.49
CA HIS A 75 14.00 -8.54 -2.32
C HIS A 75 12.52 -8.86 -2.50
N LEU A 76 12.18 -9.71 -3.46
CA LEU A 76 10.80 -10.18 -3.67
C LEU A 76 10.25 -10.88 -2.42
N GLY A 77 11.03 -11.79 -1.82
CA GLY A 77 10.63 -12.47 -0.59
C GLY A 77 10.43 -11.51 0.59
N TYR A 78 11.31 -10.51 0.72
CA TYR A 78 11.18 -9.45 1.72
C TYR A 78 9.91 -8.62 1.49
N LYS A 79 9.74 -8.10 0.27
CA LYS A 79 8.57 -7.29 -0.12
C LYS A 79 7.25 -8.04 0.10
N ALA A 80 7.18 -9.32 -0.27
CA ALA A 80 5.97 -10.13 -0.11
C ALA A 80 5.48 -10.22 1.35
N VAL A 81 6.40 -10.18 2.32
CA VAL A 81 6.04 -10.12 3.74
C VAL A 81 5.65 -8.70 4.14
N VAL A 82 6.47 -7.71 3.77
CA VAL A 82 6.34 -6.32 4.22
C VAL A 82 5.02 -5.69 3.81
N VAL A 83 4.53 -5.93 2.59
CA VAL A 83 3.25 -5.38 2.12
C VAL A 83 2.09 -5.79 3.03
N ASN A 84 2.06 -7.04 3.48
CA ASN A 84 1.05 -7.54 4.43
C ASN A 84 1.22 -6.98 5.85
N LEU A 85 2.46 -6.75 6.29
CA LEU A 85 2.70 -6.16 7.59
C LEU A 85 2.26 -4.69 7.64
N SER A 86 2.32 -3.99 6.50
CA SER A 86 1.84 -2.62 6.34
C SER A 86 0.36 -2.49 6.74
N ASP A 87 -0.50 -3.38 6.27
CA ASP A 87 -1.93 -3.42 6.64
C ASP A 87 -2.15 -3.54 8.15
N VAL A 88 -1.37 -4.41 8.81
CA VAL A 88 -1.49 -4.60 10.26
C VAL A 88 -1.09 -3.33 11.01
N PHE A 89 -0.03 -2.63 10.56
CA PHE A 89 0.40 -1.37 11.16
C PHE A 89 -0.56 -0.23 10.84
N ALA A 90 -1.18 -0.22 9.66
CA ALA A 90 -2.24 0.72 9.29
C ALA A 90 -3.48 0.61 10.19
N MET A 91 -3.70 -0.54 10.82
CA MET A 91 -4.74 -0.72 11.82
C MET A 91 -4.25 -0.49 13.28
N ASN A 92 -3.09 0.13 13.45
CA ASN A 92 -2.43 0.37 14.75
C ASN A 92 -2.16 -0.94 15.52
N GLY A 93 -1.93 -2.03 14.78
CA GLY A 93 -1.71 -3.36 15.32
C GLY A 93 -0.22 -3.71 15.48
N VAL A 94 0.01 -4.85 16.12
CA VAL A 94 1.31 -5.51 16.21
C VAL A 94 1.22 -6.81 15.42
N ALA A 95 2.04 -6.96 14.39
CA ALA A 95 2.14 -8.20 13.63
C ALA A 95 2.91 -9.25 14.44
N GLU A 96 2.45 -10.51 14.42
CA GLU A 96 3.03 -11.61 15.19
C GLU A 96 3.41 -12.82 14.34
N GLN A 97 2.55 -13.21 13.39
CA GLN A 97 2.77 -14.41 12.57
C GLN A 97 2.44 -14.14 11.10
N ILE A 98 3.06 -14.97 10.24
CA ILE A 98 2.70 -15.06 8.83
C ILE A 98 2.55 -16.52 8.38
N THR A 99 1.74 -16.72 7.33
CA THR A 99 1.81 -17.93 6.49
C THR A 99 2.17 -17.53 5.06
N VAL A 100 2.94 -18.38 4.36
CA VAL A 100 3.39 -18.12 3.00
C VAL A 100 2.99 -19.26 2.08
N SER A 101 2.16 -18.98 1.08
CA SER A 101 1.81 -19.92 0.02
C SER A 101 2.49 -19.53 -1.28
N ILE A 102 3.19 -20.47 -1.94
CA ILE A 102 3.86 -20.23 -3.20
C ILE A 102 3.40 -21.22 -4.28
N ALA A 103 3.25 -20.70 -5.50
CA ALA A 103 3.14 -21.53 -6.70
C ALA A 103 4.35 -21.23 -7.60
N VAL A 104 5.13 -22.24 -7.93
CA VAL A 104 6.44 -22.09 -8.59
C VAL A 104 6.51 -22.93 -9.85
N SER A 105 6.98 -22.32 -10.94
CA SER A 105 7.27 -23.05 -12.18
C SER A 105 8.51 -23.94 -12.00
N ASN A 106 8.50 -25.13 -12.60
CA ASN A 106 9.61 -26.08 -12.60
C ASN A 106 10.90 -25.57 -13.29
N ARG A 107 10.87 -24.38 -13.87
CA ARG A 107 12.06 -23.71 -14.40
C ARG A 107 13.00 -23.15 -13.31
N PHE A 108 12.50 -23.00 -12.07
CA PHE A 108 13.29 -22.47 -10.96
C PHE A 108 14.02 -23.59 -10.25
N PRO A 109 15.35 -23.47 -10.06
CA PRO A 109 16.12 -24.40 -9.25
C PRO A 109 15.89 -24.16 -7.75
N LEU A 110 16.35 -25.07 -6.91
CA LEU A 110 16.24 -24.98 -5.45
C LEU A 110 16.83 -23.66 -4.92
N GLU A 111 18.00 -23.27 -5.42
CA GLU A 111 18.74 -22.08 -5.01
C GLU A 111 17.92 -20.80 -5.21
N ALA A 112 17.06 -20.75 -6.24
CA ALA A 112 16.15 -19.62 -6.46
C ALA A 112 15.09 -19.53 -5.36
N ILE A 113 14.59 -20.67 -4.89
CA ILE A 113 13.62 -20.71 -3.79
C ILE A 113 14.31 -20.41 -2.45
N GLU A 114 15.53 -20.85 -2.26
CA GLU A 114 16.34 -20.50 -1.09
C GLU A 114 16.57 -18.98 -0.99
N GLU A 115 16.89 -18.31 -2.11
CA GLU A 115 17.02 -16.85 -2.17
C GLU A 115 15.69 -16.13 -1.85
N LEU A 116 14.57 -16.61 -2.38
CA LEU A 116 13.25 -16.06 -2.04
C LEU A 116 12.99 -16.17 -0.52
N TYR A 117 13.21 -17.36 0.05
CA TYR A 117 13.00 -17.60 1.47
C TYR A 117 14.01 -16.88 2.37
N ALA A 118 15.23 -16.61 1.88
CA ALA A 118 16.18 -15.75 2.60
C ALA A 118 15.66 -14.31 2.73
N GLY A 119 14.89 -13.82 1.76
CA GLY A 119 14.19 -12.54 1.86
C GLY A 119 13.05 -12.57 2.87
N ILE A 120 12.23 -13.61 2.83
CA ILE A 120 11.14 -13.83 3.80
C ILE A 120 11.71 -13.89 5.22
N GLN A 121 12.78 -14.66 5.43
CA GLN A 121 13.45 -14.77 6.72
C GLN A 121 13.96 -13.40 7.21
N LEU A 122 14.62 -12.63 6.33
CA LEU A 122 15.08 -11.28 6.68
C LEU A 122 13.95 -10.37 7.13
N ALA A 123 12.79 -10.40 6.46
CA ALA A 123 11.62 -9.65 6.87
C ALA A 123 11.10 -10.14 8.23
N CYS A 124 11.00 -11.46 8.44
CA CYS A 124 10.59 -12.04 9.72
C CYS A 124 11.50 -11.58 10.87
N GLU A 125 12.81 -11.58 10.67
CA GLU A 125 13.79 -11.12 11.67
C GLU A 125 13.68 -9.61 11.93
N THR A 126 13.54 -8.80 10.87
CA THR A 126 13.43 -7.33 10.96
C THR A 126 12.18 -6.89 11.71
N TYR A 127 11.06 -7.54 11.44
CA TYR A 127 9.77 -7.19 12.03
C TYR A 127 9.39 -8.02 13.24
N THR A 128 10.20 -9.03 13.58
CA THR A 128 9.98 -9.93 14.73
C THR A 128 8.65 -10.69 14.59
N VAL A 129 8.42 -11.29 13.42
CA VAL A 129 7.25 -12.11 13.11
C VAL A 129 7.66 -13.56 12.83
N ASP A 130 6.80 -14.51 13.20
CA ASP A 130 7.05 -15.94 13.03
C ASP A 130 6.41 -16.45 11.73
N LEU A 131 7.18 -17.17 10.91
CA LEU A 131 6.61 -18.00 9.84
C LEU A 131 6.03 -19.27 10.47
N ILE A 132 4.69 -19.42 10.48
CA ILE A 132 4.01 -20.53 11.15
C ILE A 132 3.43 -21.59 10.21
N GLY A 133 3.51 -21.39 8.90
CA GLY A 133 2.99 -22.35 7.93
C GLY A 133 2.91 -21.77 6.52
N GLY A 134 2.22 -22.50 5.66
CA GLY A 134 2.04 -22.12 4.27
C GLY A 134 1.72 -23.32 3.39
N ASP A 135 1.78 -23.14 2.08
CA ASP A 135 1.56 -24.17 1.08
C ASP A 135 2.56 -24.02 -0.07
N THR A 136 2.87 -25.11 -0.77
CA THR A 136 3.74 -25.10 -1.93
C THR A 136 3.13 -25.95 -3.04
N THR A 137 2.93 -25.33 -4.20
CA THR A 137 2.39 -26.03 -5.37
C THR A 137 3.13 -25.63 -6.65
N SER A 138 2.80 -26.27 -7.75
CA SER A 138 3.37 -25.96 -9.06
C SER A 138 2.58 -24.90 -9.79
N SER A 139 3.28 -24.05 -10.55
CA SER A 139 2.71 -23.08 -11.50
C SER A 139 3.07 -23.48 -12.93
N THR A 140 2.15 -23.26 -13.87
CA THR A 140 2.44 -23.37 -15.30
C THR A 140 3.14 -22.14 -15.87
N LYS A 141 3.13 -21.03 -15.14
CA LYS A 141 3.74 -19.75 -15.52
C LYS A 141 4.27 -19.04 -14.28
N GLY A 142 5.57 -18.80 -14.23
CA GLY A 142 6.18 -17.90 -13.26
C GLY A 142 6.06 -18.30 -11.78
N ILE A 143 6.19 -17.29 -10.94
CA ILE A 143 6.04 -17.36 -9.49
C ILE A 143 4.78 -16.59 -9.08
N LEU A 144 4.07 -17.17 -8.11
CA LEU A 144 2.95 -16.55 -7.44
C LEU A 144 3.18 -16.74 -5.94
N ILE A 145 3.02 -15.67 -5.17
CA ILE A 145 3.25 -15.66 -3.72
C ILE A 145 2.03 -15.08 -3.04
N SER A 146 1.46 -15.80 -2.09
CA SER A 146 0.43 -15.27 -1.18
C SER A 146 0.95 -15.32 0.25
N VAL A 147 0.92 -14.20 0.92
CA VAL A 147 1.25 -14.11 2.34
C VAL A 147 -0.01 -13.71 3.10
N THR A 148 -0.23 -14.37 4.23
CA THR A 148 -1.27 -13.96 5.18
C THR A 148 -0.56 -13.51 6.46
N ALA A 149 -0.80 -12.29 6.90
CA ALA A 149 -0.30 -11.78 8.16
C ALA A 149 -1.39 -11.84 9.24
N VAL A 150 -0.95 -12.21 10.43
CA VAL A 150 -1.77 -12.25 11.64
C VAL A 150 -1.15 -11.32 12.66
N GLY A 151 -1.94 -10.37 13.13
CA GLY A 151 -1.56 -9.41 14.15
C GLY A 151 -2.59 -9.32 15.26
N LYS A 152 -2.32 -8.45 16.20
CA LYS A 152 -3.24 -8.14 17.31
C LYS A 152 -3.19 -6.67 17.68
N ALA A 153 -4.30 -6.19 18.25
CA ALA A 153 -4.35 -4.90 18.95
C ALA A 153 -5.40 -4.95 20.07
N PRO A 154 -5.22 -4.18 21.16
CA PRO A 154 -6.31 -3.91 22.10
C PRO A 154 -7.49 -3.29 21.36
N LYS A 155 -8.70 -3.64 21.74
CA LYS A 155 -9.93 -3.20 21.07
C LYS A 155 -10.01 -1.68 20.93
N GLU A 156 -9.59 -0.98 21.94
CA GLU A 156 -9.68 0.48 22.04
C GLU A 156 -8.55 1.19 21.27
N GLU A 157 -7.52 0.46 20.87
CA GLU A 157 -6.36 1.00 20.14
C GLU A 157 -6.45 0.76 18.61
N ILE A 158 -7.42 -0.07 18.15
CA ILE A 158 -7.58 -0.33 16.70
C ILE A 158 -8.04 0.94 16.01
N VAL A 159 -7.33 1.30 14.96
CA VAL A 159 -7.71 2.39 14.05
C VAL A 159 -8.25 1.80 12.76
N TYR A 160 -9.32 2.35 12.26
CA TYR A 160 -9.99 1.94 11.02
C TYR A 160 -9.84 3.02 9.96
N ARG A 161 -10.17 2.70 8.72
CA ARG A 161 -10.26 3.69 7.62
C ARG A 161 -11.37 4.70 7.86
N ASN A 162 -12.44 4.31 8.54
CA ASN A 162 -13.53 5.20 8.94
C ASN A 162 -13.25 5.85 10.31
N GLY A 163 -13.79 7.05 10.51
CA GLY A 163 -13.70 7.76 11.80
C GLY A 163 -13.12 9.16 11.72
N ALA A 164 -12.63 9.57 10.53
CA ALA A 164 -12.20 10.94 10.26
C ALA A 164 -13.38 11.93 10.49
N LYS A 165 -13.08 13.09 11.06
CA LYS A 165 -14.08 14.12 11.41
C LYS A 165 -13.70 15.44 10.78
N GLU A 166 -14.73 16.27 10.50
CA GLU A 166 -14.49 17.64 10.04
C GLU A 166 -13.51 18.37 10.97
N THR A 167 -12.55 19.09 10.38
CA THR A 167 -11.42 19.77 11.01
C THR A 167 -10.24 18.89 11.44
N ASP A 168 -10.33 17.56 11.35
CA ASP A 168 -9.16 16.72 11.59
C ASP A 168 -8.05 17.07 10.60
N LEU A 169 -6.82 16.99 11.08
CA LEU A 169 -5.62 17.16 10.25
C LEU A 169 -5.35 15.87 9.49
N ILE A 170 -4.94 15.99 8.25
CA ILE A 170 -4.47 14.87 7.43
C ILE A 170 -2.96 14.83 7.52
N VAL A 171 -2.43 13.69 7.94
CA VAL A 171 -0.99 13.48 8.20
C VAL A 171 -0.51 12.28 7.41
N VAL A 172 0.68 12.38 6.85
CA VAL A 172 1.37 11.27 6.20
C VAL A 172 2.75 11.05 6.83
N SER A 173 3.17 9.80 6.95
CA SER A 173 4.53 9.46 7.36
C SER A 173 5.51 9.53 6.19
N GLY A 174 6.81 9.72 6.47
CA GLY A 174 7.89 9.67 5.48
C GLY A 174 7.70 10.59 4.28
N ASP A 175 7.98 10.07 3.10
CA ASP A 175 7.86 10.75 1.80
C ASP A 175 7.22 9.82 0.75
N LEU A 176 6.72 10.40 -0.34
CA LEU A 176 5.90 9.73 -1.33
C LEU A 176 6.52 9.76 -2.73
N GLY A 177 6.13 8.79 -3.55
CA GLY A 177 6.43 8.71 -4.97
C GLY A 177 7.78 8.08 -5.33
N ALA A 178 8.60 7.76 -4.33
CA ALA A 178 9.92 7.18 -4.57
C ALA A 178 9.84 5.78 -5.19
N ALA A 179 8.91 4.94 -4.72
CA ALA A 179 8.72 3.60 -5.25
C ALA A 179 8.31 3.62 -6.73
N TYR A 180 7.36 4.46 -7.10
CA TYR A 180 6.92 4.61 -8.49
C TYR A 180 8.07 5.05 -9.41
N LEU A 181 8.87 6.04 -9.01
CA LEU A 181 10.01 6.47 -9.83
C LEU A 181 11.08 5.40 -9.92
N GLY A 182 11.31 4.63 -8.85
CA GLY A 182 12.17 3.46 -8.87
C GLY A 182 11.72 2.45 -9.93
N LEU A 183 10.42 2.19 -10.04
CA LEU A 183 9.85 1.38 -11.10
C LEU A 183 10.11 1.97 -12.49
N GLN A 184 9.92 3.29 -12.68
CA GLN A 184 10.16 3.95 -13.97
C GLN A 184 11.64 3.83 -14.39
N VAL A 185 12.57 4.00 -13.46
CA VAL A 185 14.02 3.78 -13.70
C VAL A 185 14.27 2.35 -14.14
N LEU A 186 13.80 1.36 -13.40
CA LEU A 186 13.99 -0.05 -13.69
C LEU A 186 13.40 -0.47 -15.04
N GLU A 187 12.21 0.01 -15.38
CA GLU A 187 11.57 -0.27 -16.67
C GLU A 187 12.32 0.42 -17.83
N ARG A 188 12.79 1.66 -17.65
CA ARG A 188 13.65 2.36 -18.64
C ARG A 188 14.91 1.55 -18.91
N GLU A 189 15.64 1.19 -17.88
CA GLU A 189 16.91 0.47 -18.02
C GLU A 189 16.70 -0.93 -18.63
N LYS A 190 15.62 -1.62 -18.29
CA LYS A 190 15.22 -2.87 -18.94
C LYS A 190 14.98 -2.69 -20.44
N GLN A 191 14.33 -1.60 -20.88
CA GLN A 191 14.14 -1.34 -22.31
C GLN A 191 15.47 -1.01 -23.00
N VAL A 192 16.34 -0.22 -22.41
CA VAL A 192 17.69 0.08 -22.93
C VAL A 192 18.50 -1.21 -23.07
N PHE A 193 18.51 -2.07 -22.05
CA PHE A 193 19.21 -3.36 -22.07
C PHE A 193 18.67 -4.30 -23.18
N LYS A 194 17.37 -4.35 -23.38
CA LYS A 194 16.77 -5.16 -24.47
C LYS A 194 17.25 -4.74 -25.85
N VAL A 195 17.44 -3.42 -26.09
CA VAL A 195 17.92 -2.89 -27.35
C VAL A 195 19.43 -3.08 -27.52
N ASN A 196 20.18 -2.90 -26.44
CA ASN A 196 21.63 -3.05 -26.43
C ASN A 196 22.14 -3.77 -25.18
N PRO A 197 22.18 -5.11 -25.18
CA PRO A 197 22.61 -5.92 -24.03
C PRO A 197 24.05 -5.71 -23.59
N LYS A 198 24.86 -4.95 -24.34
CA LYS A 198 26.24 -4.59 -23.94
C LYS A 198 26.30 -3.38 -23.01
N ASN A 199 25.26 -2.56 -23.00
CA ASN A 199 25.13 -1.48 -22.03
C ASN A 199 24.76 -2.07 -20.68
N GLN A 200 25.55 -1.75 -19.66
CA GLN A 200 25.14 -2.01 -18.28
C GLN A 200 24.15 -0.94 -17.85
N PRO A 201 23.10 -1.31 -17.08
CA PRO A 201 22.19 -0.34 -16.50
C PRO A 201 22.94 0.68 -15.64
N ASP A 202 22.59 1.95 -15.76
CA ASP A 202 23.08 3.02 -14.89
C ASP A 202 22.04 3.27 -13.76
N LEU A 203 22.34 2.72 -12.59
CA LEU A 203 21.46 2.75 -11.43
C LEU A 203 22.03 3.55 -10.25
N ASP A 204 23.28 4.02 -10.35
CA ASP A 204 24.01 4.60 -9.23
C ASP A 204 23.35 5.85 -8.65
N ASN A 205 22.73 6.67 -9.50
CA ASN A 205 22.05 7.91 -9.10
C ASN A 205 20.63 7.71 -8.56
N TYR A 206 20.10 6.47 -8.58
CA TYR A 206 18.70 6.17 -8.25
C TYR A 206 18.57 5.17 -7.09
N THR A 207 19.63 4.99 -6.30
CA THR A 207 19.69 3.96 -5.26
C THR A 207 18.49 4.04 -4.31
N TYR A 208 18.15 5.23 -3.81
CA TYR A 208 17.01 5.43 -2.94
C TYR A 208 15.68 5.03 -3.60
N LEU A 209 15.43 5.50 -4.82
CA LEU A 209 14.20 5.23 -5.55
C LEU A 209 14.02 3.74 -5.81
N ILE A 210 15.12 3.08 -6.24
CA ILE A 210 15.15 1.64 -6.51
C ILE A 210 14.95 0.84 -5.22
N GLU A 211 15.59 1.24 -4.12
CA GLU A 211 15.41 0.58 -2.83
C GLU A 211 13.95 0.65 -2.36
N ARG A 212 13.31 1.81 -2.47
CA ARG A 212 11.89 1.99 -2.13
C ARG A 212 10.98 1.06 -2.95
N GLN A 213 11.29 0.83 -4.23
CA GLN A 213 10.52 -0.07 -5.10
C GLN A 213 10.79 -1.55 -4.83
N LEU A 214 12.07 -1.94 -4.70
CA LEU A 214 12.45 -3.35 -4.61
C LEU A 214 12.36 -3.91 -3.19
N LYS A 215 12.57 -3.07 -2.19
CA LYS A 215 12.63 -3.43 -0.77
C LYS A 215 11.94 -2.37 0.08
N PRO A 216 10.62 -2.20 -0.05
CA PRO A 216 9.88 -1.26 0.79
C PRO A 216 9.96 -1.62 2.26
N GLU A 217 9.68 -0.65 3.13
CA GLU A 217 9.63 -0.85 4.58
C GLU A 217 8.22 -0.52 5.09
N ALA A 218 7.62 -1.44 5.85
CA ALA A 218 6.37 -1.16 6.56
C ALA A 218 6.63 -0.36 7.84
N ARG A 219 5.81 0.64 8.10
CA ARG A 219 6.04 1.66 9.13
C ARG A 219 5.60 1.22 10.53
N LYS A 220 6.23 0.13 11.07
CA LYS A 220 6.01 -0.32 12.45
C LYS A 220 6.38 0.72 13.51
N ASP A 221 7.24 1.67 13.15
CA ASP A 221 7.72 2.76 14.01
C ASP A 221 6.63 3.81 14.27
N ILE A 222 5.73 4.04 13.32
CA ILE A 222 4.73 5.11 13.41
C ILE A 222 3.67 4.84 14.50
N PRO A 223 3.04 3.66 14.62
CA PRO A 223 2.17 3.35 15.76
C PRO A 223 2.85 3.56 17.12
N VAL A 224 4.13 3.18 17.22
CA VAL A 224 4.91 3.37 18.46
C VAL A 224 5.12 4.87 18.72
N LEU A 225 5.55 5.63 17.71
CA LEU A 225 5.74 7.07 17.79
C LEU A 225 4.46 7.80 18.21
N LEU A 226 3.34 7.47 17.59
CA LEU A 226 2.04 8.07 17.93
C LEU A 226 1.64 7.80 19.37
N LYS A 227 1.88 6.60 19.86
CA LYS A 227 1.63 6.22 21.26
C LYS A 227 2.54 7.00 22.23
N GLU A 228 3.84 7.16 21.91
CA GLU A 228 4.78 7.95 22.71
C GLU A 228 4.40 9.44 22.76
N MET A 229 3.83 9.96 21.68
CA MET A 229 3.33 11.35 21.57
C MET A 229 1.95 11.54 22.20
N ASP A 230 1.31 10.47 22.71
CA ASP A 230 -0.07 10.49 23.18
C ASP A 230 -1.03 11.06 22.10
N VAL A 231 -0.87 10.58 20.85
CA VAL A 231 -1.70 10.91 19.69
C VAL A 231 -2.49 9.69 19.27
N HIS A 232 -3.81 9.82 19.18
CA HIS A 232 -4.70 8.76 18.75
C HIS A 232 -5.32 9.13 17.39
N PRO A 233 -4.94 8.46 16.28
CA PRO A 233 -5.54 8.70 14.99
C PRO A 233 -7.05 8.44 15.00
N THR A 234 -7.79 9.27 14.30
CA THR A 234 -9.25 9.09 14.11
C THR A 234 -9.56 8.15 12.95
N SER A 235 -8.66 8.08 11.95
CA SER A 235 -8.65 7.09 10.87
C SER A 235 -7.23 6.85 10.40
N MET A 236 -6.97 5.69 9.78
CA MET A 236 -5.65 5.36 9.22
C MET A 236 -5.76 4.32 8.10
N ILE A 237 -4.84 4.39 7.16
CA ILE A 237 -4.65 3.47 6.03
C ILE A 237 -3.19 3.53 5.62
N ASP A 238 -2.63 2.48 5.03
CA ASP A 238 -1.32 2.56 4.38
C ASP A 238 -1.46 3.05 2.92
N ILE A 239 -0.36 3.53 2.33
CA ILE A 239 -0.35 4.05 0.95
C ILE A 239 0.23 2.99 0.03
N SER A 240 -0.64 2.18 -0.57
CA SER A 240 -0.32 1.10 -1.52
C SER A 240 -0.59 1.50 -2.97
N ASP A 241 -1.68 2.21 -3.27
CA ASP A 241 -2.10 2.59 -4.62
C ASP A 241 -1.81 4.07 -4.97
N GLY A 242 -1.47 4.88 -3.96
CA GLY A 242 -1.14 6.29 -4.07
C GLY A 242 -2.06 7.18 -3.23
N LEU A 243 -1.54 8.30 -2.76
CA LEU A 243 -2.20 9.19 -1.81
C LEU A 243 -3.64 9.53 -2.17
N SER A 244 -3.94 9.70 -3.47
CA SER A 244 -5.31 10.04 -3.92
C SER A 244 -6.30 8.92 -3.65
N SER A 245 -5.91 7.65 -3.87
CA SER A 245 -6.75 6.49 -3.64
C SER A 245 -7.08 6.36 -2.16
N GLU A 246 -6.07 6.39 -1.32
CA GLU A 246 -6.21 6.15 0.12
C GLU A 246 -6.99 7.25 0.82
N ILE A 247 -6.78 8.53 0.49
CA ILE A 247 -7.59 9.61 1.08
C ILE A 247 -9.05 9.52 0.64
N MET A 248 -9.32 9.06 -0.58
CA MET A 248 -10.69 8.82 -1.05
C MET A 248 -11.37 7.70 -0.25
N HIS A 249 -10.62 6.64 0.13
CA HIS A 249 -11.13 5.57 0.99
C HIS A 249 -11.48 6.09 2.38
N ILE A 250 -10.59 6.86 3.02
CA ILE A 250 -10.86 7.50 4.33
C ILE A 250 -12.10 8.37 4.23
N CYS A 251 -12.16 9.26 3.24
CA CYS A 251 -13.27 10.21 3.09
C CYS A 251 -14.58 9.50 2.80
N SER A 252 -14.58 8.50 1.93
CA SER A 252 -15.78 7.74 1.57
C SER A 252 -16.33 6.95 2.76
N GLN A 253 -15.46 6.28 3.54
CA GLN A 253 -15.90 5.50 4.70
C GLN A 253 -16.26 6.36 5.92
N SER A 254 -15.76 7.59 5.97
CA SER A 254 -16.07 8.55 7.04
C SER A 254 -17.19 9.54 6.67
N GLU A 255 -17.70 9.50 5.42
CA GLU A 255 -18.72 10.42 4.89
C GLU A 255 -18.32 11.91 5.00
N VAL A 256 -17.05 12.20 4.65
CA VAL A 256 -16.45 13.54 4.75
C VAL A 256 -15.81 13.97 3.42
N GLY A 257 -15.41 15.23 3.33
CA GLY A 257 -14.56 15.76 2.27
C GLY A 257 -13.13 16.02 2.78
N CYS A 258 -12.24 16.45 1.89
CA CYS A 258 -10.88 16.83 2.28
C CYS A 258 -10.31 17.95 1.43
N LYS A 259 -9.27 18.63 1.98
CA LYS A 259 -8.36 19.48 1.24
C LYS A 259 -6.93 19.04 1.50
N ILE A 260 -6.22 18.65 0.44
CA ILE A 260 -4.78 18.36 0.44
C ILE A 260 -4.07 19.58 -0.12
N TYR A 261 -2.97 19.99 0.49
CA TYR A 261 -2.15 21.12 0.02
C TYR A 261 -0.93 20.58 -0.72
N GLU A 262 -0.83 20.90 -2.00
CA GLU A 262 0.26 20.44 -2.88
C GLU A 262 1.65 20.76 -2.31
N ASP A 263 1.84 21.96 -1.73
CA ASP A 263 3.09 22.42 -1.17
C ASP A 263 3.48 21.75 0.16
N LYS A 264 2.59 20.91 0.71
CA LYS A 264 2.78 20.16 1.96
C LYS A 264 3.04 18.68 1.76
N ILE A 265 2.84 18.16 0.55
CA ILE A 265 3.12 16.76 0.25
C ILE A 265 4.63 16.53 0.38
N PRO A 266 5.10 15.61 1.23
CA PRO A 266 6.51 15.36 1.41
C PRO A 266 7.09 14.60 0.22
N LEU A 267 8.13 15.14 -0.36
CA LEU A 267 8.88 14.57 -1.49
C LEU A 267 10.37 14.58 -1.16
N ASP A 268 11.04 13.45 -1.34
CA ASP A 268 12.50 13.39 -1.24
C ASP A 268 13.16 14.20 -2.38
N PRO A 269 14.30 14.86 -2.16
CA PRO A 269 15.03 15.56 -3.23
C PRO A 269 15.35 14.70 -4.44
N GLN A 270 15.59 13.38 -4.26
CA GLN A 270 15.82 12.46 -5.38
C GLN A 270 14.55 12.21 -6.20
N VAL A 271 13.37 12.24 -5.56
CA VAL A 271 12.08 12.19 -6.27
C VAL A 271 11.92 13.41 -7.15
N ILE A 272 12.19 14.61 -6.62
CA ILE A 272 12.10 15.87 -7.37
C ILE A 272 13.08 15.86 -8.56
N SER A 273 14.33 15.48 -8.33
CA SER A 273 15.37 15.44 -9.37
C SER A 273 15.03 14.42 -10.49
N ALA A 274 14.53 13.25 -10.12
CA ALA A 274 14.13 12.25 -11.10
C ALA A 274 12.88 12.67 -11.89
N CYS A 275 11.93 13.36 -11.27
CA CYS A 275 10.77 13.94 -11.95
C CYS A 275 11.21 14.97 -13.00
N GLU A 276 12.15 15.85 -12.68
CA GLU A 276 12.71 16.81 -13.64
C GLU A 276 13.41 16.09 -14.83
N GLU A 277 14.19 15.05 -14.55
CA GLU A 277 14.88 14.26 -15.58
C GLU A 277 13.90 13.54 -16.51
N PHE A 278 12.82 12.97 -15.97
CA PHE A 278 11.83 12.21 -16.75
C PHE A 278 10.73 13.09 -17.36
N ASP A 279 10.71 14.39 -17.07
CA ASP A 279 9.62 15.31 -17.46
C ASP A 279 8.26 14.84 -16.93
N ILE A 280 8.22 14.44 -15.67
CA ILE A 280 7.02 13.96 -14.97
C ILE A 280 6.68 14.94 -13.83
N ASP A 281 5.40 15.21 -13.65
CA ASP A 281 4.93 16.07 -12.55
C ASP A 281 5.07 15.33 -11.19
N SER A 282 5.83 15.92 -10.26
CA SER A 282 6.12 15.31 -8.96
C SER A 282 4.88 15.17 -8.07
N THR A 283 3.92 16.08 -8.20
CA THR A 283 2.65 16.00 -7.48
C THR A 283 1.83 14.80 -7.96
N MET A 284 1.77 14.57 -9.26
CA MET A 284 1.10 13.41 -9.84
C MET A 284 1.76 12.09 -9.40
N VAL A 285 3.09 12.06 -9.29
CA VAL A 285 3.84 10.90 -8.79
C VAL A 285 3.43 10.56 -7.36
N ALA A 286 3.37 11.54 -6.47
CA ALA A 286 2.96 11.33 -5.08
C ALA A 286 1.48 10.95 -4.93
N LEU A 287 0.60 11.56 -5.76
CA LEU A 287 -0.84 11.31 -5.70
C LEU A 287 -1.24 9.93 -6.24
N SER A 288 -0.50 9.41 -7.24
CA SER A 288 -0.93 8.23 -8.01
C SER A 288 0.15 7.15 -8.15
N GLY A 289 1.32 7.32 -7.53
CA GLY A 289 2.47 6.44 -7.71
C GLY A 289 2.30 5.07 -7.07
N GLY A 290 1.83 5.03 -5.84
CA GLY A 290 1.66 3.78 -5.08
C GLY A 290 2.95 3.09 -4.63
N GLU A 291 2.77 1.99 -3.91
CA GLU A 291 3.82 1.13 -3.34
C GLU A 291 4.78 1.84 -2.35
N ASP A 292 4.36 2.97 -1.78
CA ASP A 292 5.17 3.71 -0.80
C ASP A 292 5.13 3.06 0.59
N TYR A 293 4.02 2.39 0.95
CA TYR A 293 3.79 1.74 2.25
C TYR A 293 4.02 2.66 3.45
N GLU A 294 3.84 3.96 3.23
CA GLU A 294 3.74 4.95 4.27
C GLU A 294 2.33 4.95 4.89
N LEU A 295 2.17 5.51 6.08
CA LEU A 295 0.85 5.60 6.73
C LEU A 295 0.23 6.97 6.51
N LEU A 296 -1.00 6.97 6.01
CA LEU A 296 -1.89 8.12 5.93
C LEU A 296 -2.91 8.03 7.06
N PHE A 297 -3.02 9.08 7.85
CA PHE A 297 -3.95 9.08 8.99
C PHE A 297 -4.50 10.48 9.28
N THR A 298 -5.59 10.49 10.04
CA THR A 298 -6.19 11.74 10.52
C THR A 298 -6.08 11.86 12.02
N VAL A 299 -5.88 13.09 12.52
CA VAL A 299 -5.81 13.39 13.95
C VAL A 299 -6.61 14.63 14.28
N PRO A 300 -7.19 14.72 15.49
CA PRO A 300 -7.88 15.93 15.92
C PRO A 300 -6.99 17.17 15.84
N ILE A 301 -7.54 18.32 15.45
CA ILE A 301 -6.78 19.58 15.39
C ILE A 301 -6.15 19.95 16.74
N ALA A 302 -6.68 19.45 17.85
CA ALA A 302 -6.12 19.64 19.18
C ALA A 302 -4.70 19.03 19.33
N ASP A 303 -4.36 18.03 18.53
CA ASP A 303 -3.05 17.38 18.53
C ASP A 303 -2.04 18.05 17.58
N PHE A 304 -2.39 19.19 16.96
CA PHE A 304 -1.53 19.92 16.03
C PHE A 304 -0.11 20.16 16.59
N GLU A 305 -0.01 20.66 17.80
CA GLU A 305 1.30 20.99 18.41
C GLU A 305 2.11 19.73 18.74
N LYS A 306 1.47 18.55 18.91
CA LYS A 306 2.15 17.28 19.10
C LYS A 306 2.78 16.76 17.81
N VAL A 307 2.09 16.93 16.66
CA VAL A 307 2.49 16.40 15.35
C VAL A 307 3.41 17.36 14.59
N LYS A 308 3.19 18.69 14.75
CA LYS A 308 3.90 19.72 14.03
C LYS A 308 5.42 19.67 14.23
N GLY A 309 6.15 19.65 13.13
CA GLY A 309 7.61 19.70 13.15
C GLY A 309 8.27 18.37 13.52
N ASN A 310 7.51 17.29 13.63
CA ASN A 310 8.08 15.95 13.75
C ASN A 310 8.74 15.56 12.41
N PRO A 311 10.01 15.10 12.39
CA PRO A 311 10.73 14.79 11.15
C PRO A 311 10.17 13.59 10.37
N HIS A 312 9.36 12.76 11.01
CA HIS A 312 8.77 11.56 10.40
C HIS A 312 7.33 11.78 9.92
N LEU A 313 6.73 12.95 10.22
CA LEU A 313 5.31 13.22 9.97
C LEU A 313 5.13 14.54 9.24
N SER A 314 4.29 14.55 8.22
CA SER A 314 3.92 15.75 7.46
C SER A 314 2.42 16.00 7.52
N ILE A 315 2.00 17.18 8.01
CA ILE A 315 0.61 17.63 7.94
C ILE A 315 0.38 18.14 6.52
N ILE A 316 -0.41 17.41 5.73
CA ILE A 316 -0.60 17.68 4.30
C ILE A 316 -1.95 18.30 3.97
N GLY A 317 -2.88 18.36 4.92
CA GLY A 317 -4.24 18.85 4.66
C GLY A 317 -5.14 18.78 5.88
N HIS A 318 -6.43 18.87 5.62
CA HIS A 318 -7.45 18.72 6.65
C HIS A 318 -8.76 18.14 6.07
N ILE A 319 -9.53 17.53 6.94
CA ILE A 319 -10.86 17.00 6.65
C ILE A 319 -11.88 18.14 6.64
N THR A 320 -12.75 18.10 5.64
CA THR A 320 -13.87 19.07 5.47
C THR A 320 -15.21 18.34 5.54
N ASN A 321 -16.29 19.08 5.51
CA ASN A 321 -17.61 18.46 5.34
C ASN A 321 -17.73 17.82 3.95
N GLN A 322 -18.57 16.80 3.82
CA GLN A 322 -18.76 16.03 2.59
C GLN A 322 -19.13 16.89 1.37
N SER A 323 -19.93 17.96 1.58
CA SER A 323 -20.38 18.83 0.48
C SER A 323 -19.25 19.67 -0.14
N ALA A 324 -18.11 19.82 0.54
CA ALA A 324 -16.95 20.50 -0.01
C ALA A 324 -16.20 19.66 -1.06
N GLY A 325 -16.46 18.34 -1.12
CA GLY A 325 -15.80 17.43 -2.04
C GLY A 325 -14.36 17.09 -1.63
N LEU A 326 -13.63 16.47 -2.54
CA LEU A 326 -12.25 16.04 -2.36
C LEU A 326 -11.35 16.91 -3.23
N ASN A 327 -10.50 17.73 -2.63
CA ASN A 327 -9.79 18.76 -3.37
C ASN A 327 -8.30 18.79 -3.08
N LEU A 328 -7.50 18.99 -4.13
CA LEU A 328 -6.11 19.41 -4.08
C LEU A 328 -6.07 20.94 -4.19
N VAL A 329 -5.43 21.60 -3.24
CA VAL A 329 -5.12 23.03 -3.30
C VAL A 329 -3.71 23.17 -3.87
N THR A 330 -3.61 23.68 -5.09
CA THR A 330 -2.34 23.84 -5.78
C THR A 330 -1.48 24.95 -5.14
N ARG A 331 -0.18 24.98 -5.45
CA ARG A 331 0.74 26.06 -5.04
C ARG A 331 0.27 27.45 -5.47
N ALA A 332 -0.53 27.53 -6.55
CA ALA A 332 -1.16 28.76 -7.02
C ALA A 332 -2.46 29.11 -6.28
N GLY A 333 -2.90 28.28 -5.33
CA GLY A 333 -4.15 28.47 -4.56
C GLY A 333 -5.40 28.06 -5.32
N GLN A 334 -5.30 27.33 -6.42
CA GLN A 334 -6.45 26.78 -7.14
C GLN A 334 -6.90 25.47 -6.47
N GLU A 335 -8.20 25.27 -6.38
CA GLU A 335 -8.79 24.01 -5.92
C GLU A 335 -9.09 23.13 -7.15
N LEU A 336 -8.50 21.93 -7.20
CA LEU A 336 -8.72 20.92 -8.22
C LEU A 336 -9.35 19.69 -7.57
N GLU A 337 -10.35 19.11 -8.21
CA GLU A 337 -10.96 17.87 -7.74
C GLU A 337 -9.93 16.73 -7.78
N LEU A 338 -9.74 16.05 -6.65
CA LEU A 338 -8.93 14.84 -6.56
C LEU A 338 -9.62 13.70 -7.31
N LYS A 339 -8.87 12.99 -8.13
CA LYS A 339 -9.30 11.79 -8.85
C LYS A 339 -8.31 10.68 -8.54
N ALA A 340 -8.80 9.50 -8.16
CA ALA A 340 -7.97 8.32 -8.07
C ALA A 340 -7.52 7.95 -9.49
N GLN A 341 -6.22 8.04 -9.73
CA GLN A 341 -5.54 7.59 -10.95
C GLN A 341 -4.49 6.53 -10.62
N GLY A 342 -4.55 5.97 -9.41
CA GLY A 342 -3.65 4.94 -8.90
C GLY A 342 -3.74 3.64 -9.68
N TRP A 343 -2.97 2.66 -9.25
CA TRP A 343 -2.94 1.32 -9.82
C TRP A 343 -4.37 0.71 -9.87
N ASN A 344 -4.76 0.20 -11.03
CA ASN A 344 -5.98 -0.59 -11.18
C ASN A 344 -5.62 -1.95 -11.80
N ALA A 345 -5.63 -2.99 -10.99
CA ALA A 345 -5.28 -4.36 -11.37
C ALA A 345 -6.13 -4.91 -12.54
N LEU A 346 -7.31 -4.34 -12.80
CA LEU A 346 -8.28 -4.80 -13.78
C LEU A 346 -8.34 -3.94 -15.05
N GLU A 347 -7.58 -2.85 -15.12
CA GLU A 347 -7.42 -2.08 -16.35
C GLU A 347 -6.49 -2.80 -17.34
N ASN A 348 -6.98 -2.99 -18.56
CA ASN A 348 -6.14 -3.51 -19.64
C ASN A 348 -5.05 -2.47 -19.98
N LYS A 349 -3.80 -2.74 -19.62
CA LYS A 349 -2.66 -2.03 -20.21
C LYS A 349 -2.65 -2.37 -21.70
N GLN A 350 -3.03 -1.41 -22.56
CA GLN A 350 -2.87 -1.50 -24.02
C GLN A 350 -1.41 -1.38 -24.41
#